data_6c598927dda0f7763cee4854537c2ec8
#
_entry.id   6c598927dda0f7763cee4854537c2ec8
#
_cell.length_a   1.000
_cell.length_b   1.000
_cell.length_c   1.000
_cell.angle_alpha   90.00
_cell.angle_beta   90.00
_cell.angle_gamma   90.00
#
_symmetry.space_group_name_H-M   'P 1'
#
loop_
_entity.id
_entity.type
_entity.pdbx_description
1 polymer ?
#
loop_
_entity_poly.entity_id
_entity_poly.type
_entity_poly.pdbx_seq_one_letter_code
_entity_poly.pdbx_strand_id
1 'polypeptide(L)'
;MDLKNIDWNNETYKEFLIYLWGEQDKIWDLERHAKILNLPSDKVIGIRTSIIKKIAKEIAKRDWRKFVELPINDIYEEKVLKGLVLSYAKEDYSVIKPYLLDFYYKYVDSWAVCDVVVGNLKIINKNKDKHFLLLKNFHKSENPWVVRVGLVTLLDYYIEGRYLEDIFKICLEVRSDEYYVKMALAWFISILFVKERDKTLEFLNDNRENLDPWTYNKALQKIIESLRVSSEDKLLMKKMKIKS
;
A
#
# COMPACT_ATOMS: atom_id res chain seq x y z
N MET A 1 -28.78 5.56 2.50
CA MET A 1 -28.40 6.13 3.80
C MET A 1 -27.83 7.52 3.60
N ASP A 2 -28.21 8.50 4.43
CA ASP A 2 -27.66 9.86 4.36
C ASP A 2 -26.35 9.94 5.15
N LEU A 3 -25.22 9.72 4.49
CA LEU A 3 -23.88 9.73 5.08
C LEU A 3 -23.44 11.12 5.59
N LYS A 4 -24.19 12.18 5.25
CA LYS A 4 -23.81 13.56 5.60
C LYS A 4 -24.20 13.94 7.04
N ASN A 5 -25.19 13.27 7.61
CA ASN A 5 -25.80 13.64 8.89
C ASN A 5 -25.72 12.51 9.93
N ILE A 6 -24.82 11.55 9.77
CA ILE A 6 -24.64 10.46 10.73
C ILE A 6 -23.87 10.97 11.94
N ASP A 7 -24.42 10.78 13.15
CA ASP A 7 -23.66 10.83 14.38
C ASP A 7 -23.07 9.43 14.65
N TRP A 8 -21.77 9.28 14.42
CA TRP A 8 -21.10 8.00 14.46
C TRP A 8 -21.03 7.45 15.90
N ASN A 9 -21.67 6.30 16.10
CA ASN A 9 -21.64 5.48 17.32
C ASN A 9 -21.87 4.01 16.93
N ASN A 10 -21.87 3.09 17.90
CA ASN A 10 -22.00 1.66 17.63
C ASN A 10 -23.32 1.27 16.97
N GLU A 11 -24.41 2.00 17.21
CA GLU A 11 -25.74 1.70 16.61
C GLU A 11 -25.78 2.15 15.16
N THR A 12 -25.43 3.42 14.92
CA THR A 12 -25.39 3.97 13.56
C THR A 12 -24.38 3.27 12.69
N TYR A 13 -23.28 2.74 13.27
CA TYR A 13 -22.30 1.94 12.55
C TYR A 13 -22.90 0.58 12.09
N LYS A 14 -23.72 -0.07 12.91
CA LYS A 14 -24.42 -1.30 12.50
C LYS A 14 -25.37 -1.05 11.33
N GLU A 15 -26.14 0.03 11.37
CA GLU A 15 -27.00 0.44 10.25
C GLU A 15 -26.18 0.74 8.98
N PHE A 16 -25.04 1.39 9.16
CA PHE A 16 -24.11 1.65 8.07
C PHE A 16 -23.55 0.36 7.46
N LEU A 17 -23.25 -0.67 8.25
CA LEU A 17 -22.82 -1.96 7.74
C LEU A 17 -23.91 -2.63 6.87
N ILE A 18 -25.17 -2.56 7.27
CA ILE A 18 -26.29 -3.05 6.45
C ILE A 18 -26.32 -2.31 5.11
N TYR A 19 -26.17 -0.98 5.14
CA TYR A 19 -26.07 -0.17 3.94
C TYR A 19 -24.87 -0.60 3.07
N LEU A 20 -23.69 -0.80 3.69
CA LEU A 20 -22.47 -1.19 2.98
C LEU A 20 -22.62 -2.55 2.29
N TRP A 21 -23.24 -3.54 2.94
CA TRP A 21 -23.59 -4.82 2.33
C TRP A 21 -24.59 -4.68 1.15
N GLY A 22 -25.45 -3.67 1.19
CA GLY A 22 -26.35 -3.33 0.07
C GLY A 22 -25.63 -2.80 -1.18
N GLU A 23 -24.41 -2.30 -1.05
CA GLU A 23 -23.57 -1.81 -2.16
C GLU A 23 -22.74 -2.92 -2.86
N GLN A 24 -22.92 -4.19 -2.46
CA GLN A 24 -22.28 -5.34 -3.09
C GLN A 24 -22.56 -5.36 -4.60
N ASP A 25 -21.52 -5.55 -5.39
CA ASP A 25 -21.65 -5.74 -6.84
C ASP A 25 -22.17 -7.15 -7.16
N LYS A 26 -23.43 -7.25 -7.51
CA LYS A 26 -24.08 -8.53 -7.81
C LYS A 26 -23.60 -9.19 -9.11
N ILE A 27 -22.81 -8.48 -9.93
CA ILE A 27 -22.25 -8.97 -11.20
C ILE A 27 -20.87 -9.60 -10.96
N TRP A 28 -20.21 -9.28 -9.85
CA TRP A 28 -18.89 -9.80 -9.54
C TRP A 28 -18.95 -11.22 -8.99
N ASP A 29 -18.06 -12.04 -9.52
CA ASP A 29 -17.74 -13.33 -8.92
C ASP A 29 -16.92 -13.08 -7.63
N LEU A 30 -17.63 -13.11 -6.51
CA LEU A 30 -17.07 -12.82 -5.19
C LEU A 30 -15.94 -13.79 -4.81
N GLU A 31 -16.09 -15.08 -5.12
CA GLU A 31 -15.07 -16.09 -4.80
C GLU A 31 -13.80 -15.84 -5.59
N ARG A 32 -13.93 -15.53 -6.88
CA ARG A 32 -12.79 -15.16 -7.71
C ARG A 32 -12.13 -13.87 -7.21
N HIS A 33 -12.90 -12.89 -6.80
CA HIS A 33 -12.38 -11.63 -6.25
C HIS A 33 -11.62 -11.87 -4.95
N ALA A 34 -12.21 -12.60 -4.00
CA ALA A 34 -11.56 -12.97 -2.74
C ALA A 34 -10.25 -13.75 -2.98
N LYS A 35 -10.24 -14.68 -3.95
CA LYS A 35 -9.03 -15.39 -4.35
C LYS A 35 -7.94 -14.47 -4.90
N ILE A 36 -8.28 -13.45 -5.68
CA ILE A 36 -7.31 -12.45 -6.17
C ILE A 36 -6.74 -11.65 -4.98
N LEU A 37 -7.57 -11.29 -4.01
CA LEU A 37 -7.16 -10.60 -2.80
C LEU A 37 -6.34 -11.49 -1.85
N ASN A 38 -6.36 -12.80 -2.06
CA ASN A 38 -5.84 -13.82 -1.16
C ASN A 38 -6.49 -13.74 0.23
N LEU A 39 -7.81 -13.60 0.25
CA LEU A 39 -8.64 -13.52 1.44
C LEU A 39 -9.75 -14.57 1.39
N PRO A 40 -10.25 -15.04 2.56
CA PRO A 40 -11.48 -15.83 2.62
C PRO A 40 -12.67 -15.04 2.06
N SER A 41 -13.60 -15.73 1.38
CA SER A 41 -14.75 -15.04 0.75
C SER A 41 -15.73 -14.44 1.77
N ASP A 42 -15.80 -14.99 2.97
CA ASP A 42 -16.59 -14.44 4.09
C ASP A 42 -15.99 -13.13 4.69
N LYS A 43 -14.75 -12.79 4.30
CA LYS A 43 -14.07 -11.54 4.67
C LYS A 43 -14.14 -10.45 3.60
N VAL A 44 -14.94 -10.66 2.55
CA VAL A 44 -15.06 -9.74 1.41
C VAL A 44 -16.53 -9.50 1.09
N ILE A 45 -16.95 -8.25 1.01
CA ILE A 45 -18.31 -7.88 0.58
C ILE A 45 -18.40 -7.88 -0.96
N GLY A 46 -17.36 -7.48 -1.66
CA GLY A 46 -17.35 -7.35 -3.11
C GLY A 46 -17.85 -5.99 -3.59
N ILE A 47 -17.40 -4.92 -2.97
CA ILE A 47 -17.73 -3.53 -3.36
C ILE A 47 -16.64 -2.97 -4.25
N ARG A 48 -17.03 -2.34 -5.36
CA ARG A 48 -16.06 -1.66 -6.24
C ARG A 48 -15.31 -0.56 -5.48
N THR A 49 -13.99 -0.53 -5.59
CA THR A 49 -13.14 0.48 -4.96
C THR A 49 -13.58 1.92 -5.26
N SER A 50 -14.16 2.17 -6.44
CA SER A 50 -14.70 3.50 -6.79
C SER A 50 -15.88 3.91 -5.90
N ILE A 51 -16.73 2.97 -5.48
CA ILE A 51 -17.85 3.18 -4.55
C ILE A 51 -17.29 3.44 -3.15
N ILE A 52 -16.36 2.59 -2.67
CA ILE A 52 -15.72 2.78 -1.36
C ILE A 52 -15.06 4.16 -1.27
N LYS A 53 -14.37 4.60 -2.35
CA LYS A 53 -13.78 5.96 -2.41
C LYS A 53 -14.82 7.07 -2.33
N LYS A 54 -16.00 6.91 -2.91
CA LYS A 54 -17.09 7.91 -2.79
C LYS A 54 -17.60 7.98 -1.35
N ILE A 55 -17.88 6.84 -0.75
CA ILE A 55 -18.32 6.73 0.66
C ILE A 55 -17.28 7.37 1.59
N ALA A 56 -16.01 6.98 1.46
CA ALA A 56 -14.92 7.53 2.26
C ALA A 56 -14.80 9.06 2.19
N LYS A 57 -14.99 9.63 0.99
CA LYS A 57 -14.95 11.10 0.79
C LYS A 57 -16.12 11.81 1.50
N GLU A 58 -17.29 11.20 1.56
CA GLU A 58 -18.44 11.82 2.27
C GLU A 58 -18.21 11.75 3.79
N ILE A 59 -17.76 10.63 4.32
CA ILE A 59 -17.43 10.49 5.75
C ILE A 59 -16.31 11.45 6.16
N ALA A 60 -15.25 11.55 5.35
CA ALA A 60 -14.08 12.39 5.64
C ALA A 60 -14.36 13.91 5.70
N LYS A 61 -15.50 14.36 5.20
CA LYS A 61 -15.93 15.78 5.26
C LYS A 61 -16.51 16.17 6.63
N ARG A 62 -16.81 15.23 7.49
CA ARG A 62 -17.53 15.41 8.75
C ARG A 62 -16.68 14.96 9.94
N ASP A 63 -17.31 14.40 10.94
CA ASP A 63 -16.64 13.88 12.13
C ASP A 63 -15.96 12.52 11.86
N TRP A 64 -14.94 12.56 11.00
CA TRP A 64 -14.20 11.38 10.58
C TRP A 64 -13.52 10.68 11.75
N ARG A 65 -13.16 11.42 12.83
CA ARG A 65 -12.51 10.85 14.02
C ARG A 65 -13.40 9.83 14.69
N LYS A 66 -14.65 10.20 14.98
CA LYS A 66 -15.62 9.25 15.53
C LYS A 66 -15.76 8.00 14.68
N PHE A 67 -15.78 8.14 13.34
CA PHE A 67 -15.86 6.98 12.44
C PHE A 67 -14.62 6.08 12.55
N VAL A 68 -13.41 6.64 12.50
CA VAL A 68 -12.19 5.82 12.51
C VAL A 68 -11.86 5.25 13.89
N GLU A 69 -12.43 5.77 14.96
CA GLU A 69 -12.31 5.26 16.32
C GLU A 69 -13.26 4.09 16.61
N LEU A 70 -14.32 3.93 15.81
CA LEU A 70 -15.23 2.79 15.97
C LEU A 70 -14.52 1.46 15.66
N PRO A 71 -14.84 0.40 16.42
CA PRO A 71 -14.37 -0.93 16.10
C PRO A 71 -14.93 -1.36 14.74
N ILE A 72 -14.13 -2.10 13.98
CA ILE A 72 -14.56 -2.68 12.71
C ILE A 72 -14.54 -4.21 12.82
N ASN A 73 -15.34 -4.86 11.98
CA ASN A 73 -15.22 -6.29 11.78
C ASN A 73 -13.97 -6.60 10.93
N ASP A 74 -13.61 -7.85 10.86
CA ASP A 74 -12.48 -8.28 10.04
C ASP A 74 -12.88 -8.45 8.56
N ILE A 75 -13.43 -7.35 7.97
CA ILE A 75 -13.89 -7.28 6.58
C ILE A 75 -12.98 -6.36 5.78
N TYR A 76 -12.60 -6.82 4.59
CA TYR A 76 -11.66 -6.11 3.70
C TYR A 76 -12.13 -4.67 3.39
N GLU A 77 -13.38 -4.51 2.99
CA GLU A 77 -13.89 -3.20 2.60
C GLU A 77 -14.00 -2.23 3.78
N GLU A 78 -14.24 -2.71 5.00
CA GLU A 78 -14.22 -1.87 6.20
C GLU A 78 -12.80 -1.33 6.47
N LYS A 79 -11.77 -2.19 6.33
CA LYS A 79 -10.37 -1.78 6.48
C LYS A 79 -9.97 -0.75 5.43
N VAL A 80 -10.30 -1.03 4.15
CA VAL A 80 -10.04 -0.08 3.05
C VAL A 80 -10.76 1.24 3.28
N LEU A 81 -12.03 1.20 3.70
CA LEU A 81 -12.83 2.39 3.95
C LEU A 81 -12.23 3.24 5.08
N LYS A 82 -11.85 2.62 6.21
CA LYS A 82 -11.19 3.32 7.34
C LYS A 82 -9.92 4.02 6.89
N GLY A 83 -9.05 3.35 6.16
CA GLY A 83 -7.82 3.93 5.63
C GLY A 83 -8.05 5.05 4.60
N LEU A 84 -9.07 4.90 3.74
CA LEU A 84 -9.44 5.94 2.77
C LEU A 84 -10.06 7.17 3.45
N VAL A 85 -10.84 7.00 4.53
CA VAL A 85 -11.34 8.14 5.31
C VAL A 85 -10.18 8.96 5.86
N LEU A 86 -9.16 8.32 6.44
CA LEU A 86 -7.92 8.99 6.88
C LEU A 86 -7.21 9.68 5.71
N SER A 87 -7.19 9.05 4.53
CA SER A 87 -6.54 9.60 3.34
C SER A 87 -7.23 10.86 2.79
N TYR A 88 -8.53 11.00 3.02
CA TYR A 88 -9.34 12.13 2.53
C TYR A 88 -9.67 13.18 3.60
N ALA A 89 -9.40 12.91 4.86
CA ALA A 89 -9.59 13.88 5.95
C ALA A 89 -8.76 15.14 5.69
N LYS A 90 -9.40 16.31 5.87
CA LYS A 90 -8.77 17.62 5.66
C LYS A 90 -8.25 18.13 7.01
N GLU A 91 -7.10 17.65 7.41
CA GLU A 91 -6.48 17.99 8.69
C GLU A 91 -4.98 18.18 8.53
N ASP A 92 -4.35 18.76 9.55
CA ASP A 92 -2.90 18.84 9.60
C ASP A 92 -2.28 17.44 9.76
N TYR A 93 -1.09 17.27 9.18
CA TYR A 93 -0.37 16.00 9.24
C TYR A 93 -0.11 15.52 10.68
N SER A 94 0.14 16.45 11.61
CA SER A 94 0.35 16.13 13.04
C SER A 94 -0.87 15.49 13.69
N VAL A 95 -2.08 15.84 13.22
CA VAL A 95 -3.34 15.28 13.70
C VAL A 95 -3.61 13.90 13.06
N ILE A 96 -3.35 13.77 11.75
CA ILE A 96 -3.60 12.52 11.01
C ILE A 96 -2.57 11.44 11.32
N LYS A 97 -1.31 11.82 11.57
CA LYS A 97 -0.19 10.89 11.76
C LYS A 97 -0.46 9.78 12.79
N PRO A 98 -0.92 10.05 14.03
CA PRO A 98 -1.18 9.00 15.01
C PRO A 98 -2.25 8.01 14.53
N TYR A 99 -3.31 8.45 13.85
CA TYR A 99 -4.32 7.57 13.27
C TYR A 99 -3.80 6.72 12.11
N LEU A 100 -2.90 7.29 11.28
CA LEU A 100 -2.23 6.51 10.23
C LEU A 100 -1.34 5.41 10.83
N LEU A 101 -0.58 5.72 11.88
CA LEU A 101 0.24 4.72 12.56
C LEU A 101 -0.63 3.60 13.14
N ASP A 102 -1.69 3.97 13.87
CA ASP A 102 -2.63 2.99 14.42
C ASP A 102 -3.22 2.11 13.30
N PHE A 103 -3.62 2.72 12.19
CA PHE A 103 -4.13 2.02 11.02
C PHE A 103 -3.10 1.04 10.43
N TYR A 104 -1.85 1.45 10.25
CA TYR A 104 -0.81 0.60 9.67
C TYR A 104 -0.52 -0.64 10.51
N TYR A 105 -0.50 -0.49 11.82
CA TYR A 105 -0.21 -1.59 12.74
C TYR A 105 -1.39 -2.51 13.00
N LYS A 106 -2.62 -2.01 12.99
CA LYS A 106 -3.81 -2.77 13.40
C LYS A 106 -4.64 -3.33 12.25
N TYR A 107 -4.70 -2.61 11.12
CA TYR A 107 -5.69 -2.90 10.09
C TYR A 107 -5.10 -3.27 8.73
N VAL A 108 -3.80 -3.02 8.50
CA VAL A 108 -3.14 -3.47 7.27
C VAL A 108 -2.68 -4.90 7.45
N ASP A 109 -3.39 -5.83 6.83
CA ASP A 109 -3.16 -7.27 6.90
C ASP A 109 -3.18 -7.96 5.53
N SER A 110 -3.28 -7.17 4.47
CA SER A 110 -3.24 -7.66 3.10
C SER A 110 -2.59 -6.64 2.16
N TRP A 111 -2.08 -7.15 1.03
CA TRP A 111 -1.50 -6.28 -0.01
C TRP A 111 -2.53 -5.29 -0.56
N ALA A 112 -3.79 -5.71 -0.68
CA ALA A 112 -4.84 -4.89 -1.26
C ALA A 112 -5.25 -3.72 -0.34
N VAL A 113 -5.36 -3.95 0.98
CA VAL A 113 -5.58 -2.86 1.96
C VAL A 113 -4.42 -1.88 1.92
N CYS A 114 -3.16 -2.38 1.97
CA CYS A 114 -1.95 -1.57 1.90
C CYS A 114 -1.96 -0.65 0.66
N ASP A 115 -2.00 -1.25 -0.52
CA ASP A 115 -1.74 -0.55 -1.78
C ASP A 115 -2.87 0.44 -2.12
N VAL A 116 -4.13 0.08 -1.84
CA VAL A 116 -5.28 0.98 -2.06
C VAL A 116 -5.20 2.19 -1.14
N VAL A 117 -4.86 2.01 0.13
CA VAL A 117 -4.81 3.14 1.08
C VAL A 117 -3.60 4.00 0.82
N VAL A 118 -2.41 3.42 0.71
CA VAL A 118 -1.15 4.16 0.47
C VAL A 118 -1.25 4.99 -0.81
N GLY A 119 -1.72 4.42 -1.92
CA GLY A 119 -1.86 5.16 -3.19
C GLY A 119 -2.84 6.35 -3.15
N ASN A 120 -3.59 6.52 -2.05
CA ASN A 120 -4.51 7.65 -1.86
C ASN A 120 -4.06 8.66 -0.79
N LEU A 121 -2.91 8.47 -0.12
CA LEU A 121 -2.41 9.33 0.96
C LEU A 121 -1.80 10.65 0.45
N LYS A 122 -2.59 11.47 -0.23
CA LYS A 122 -2.11 12.74 -0.82
C LYS A 122 -1.54 13.74 0.20
N ILE A 123 -1.87 13.59 1.48
CA ILE A 123 -1.31 14.42 2.56
C ILE A 123 0.22 14.30 2.64
N ILE A 124 0.79 13.17 2.20
CA ILE A 124 2.24 12.94 2.15
C ILE A 124 2.91 13.97 1.24
N ASN A 125 2.32 14.33 0.10
CA ASN A 125 2.91 15.27 -0.85
C ASN A 125 3.25 16.64 -0.24
N LYS A 126 2.45 17.08 0.75
CA LYS A 126 2.68 18.33 1.47
C LYS A 126 3.57 18.17 2.71
N ASN A 127 3.89 16.93 3.08
CA ASN A 127 4.60 16.63 4.32
C ASN A 127 5.71 15.59 4.12
N LYS A 128 6.33 15.58 2.93
CA LYS A 128 7.30 14.55 2.51
C LYS A 128 8.38 14.29 3.54
N ASP A 129 9.09 15.33 3.99
CA ASP A 129 10.22 15.16 4.90
C ASP A 129 9.79 14.61 6.26
N LYS A 130 8.67 15.13 6.80
CA LYS A 130 8.12 14.64 8.07
C LYS A 130 7.67 13.19 7.99
N HIS A 131 7.06 12.80 6.87
CA HIS A 131 6.61 11.42 6.67
C HIS A 131 7.79 10.48 6.36
N PHE A 132 8.80 10.96 5.63
CA PHE A 132 10.00 10.19 5.35
C PHE A 132 10.76 9.77 6.64
N LEU A 133 10.86 10.68 7.60
CA LEU A 133 11.43 10.36 8.91
C LEU A 133 10.70 9.22 9.62
N LEU A 134 9.39 9.13 9.45
CA LEU A 134 8.59 8.02 9.97
C LEU A 134 8.95 6.71 9.25
N LEU A 135 9.09 6.74 7.92
CA LEU A 135 9.35 5.56 7.10
C LEU A 135 10.75 4.96 7.30
N LYS A 136 11.73 5.77 7.74
CA LYS A 136 13.13 5.31 7.90
C LYS A 136 13.31 4.06 8.76
N ASN A 137 12.34 3.72 9.60
CA ASN A 137 12.40 2.54 10.47
C ASN A 137 11.39 1.45 10.10
N PHE A 138 10.50 1.67 9.13
CA PHE A 138 9.45 0.70 8.79
C PHE A 138 10.01 -0.61 8.26
N HIS A 139 11.14 -0.56 7.53
CA HIS A 139 11.80 -1.76 6.99
C HIS A 139 12.39 -2.68 8.08
N LYS A 140 12.50 -2.20 9.34
CA LYS A 140 12.98 -2.96 10.50
C LYS A 140 11.84 -3.50 11.38
N SER A 141 10.58 -3.25 10.98
CA SER A 141 9.44 -3.72 11.75
C SER A 141 9.32 -5.24 11.70
N GLU A 142 8.96 -5.84 12.83
CA GLU A 142 8.61 -7.27 12.91
C GLU A 142 7.27 -7.56 12.20
N ASN A 143 6.40 -6.55 12.05
CA ASN A 143 5.16 -6.67 11.31
C ASN A 143 5.44 -6.52 9.79
N PRO A 144 5.28 -7.60 8.99
CA PRO A 144 5.58 -7.57 7.56
C PRO A 144 4.71 -6.58 6.77
N TRP A 145 3.51 -6.32 7.24
CA TRP A 145 2.62 -5.36 6.58
C TRP A 145 3.06 -3.91 6.79
N VAL A 146 3.65 -3.60 7.94
CA VAL A 146 4.28 -2.28 8.19
C VAL A 146 5.50 -2.10 7.28
N VAL A 147 6.32 -3.15 7.10
CA VAL A 147 7.42 -3.14 6.12
C VAL A 147 6.88 -2.86 4.72
N ARG A 148 5.81 -3.57 4.30
CA ARG A 148 5.17 -3.35 2.99
C ARG A 148 4.64 -1.92 2.85
N VAL A 149 3.95 -1.38 3.86
CA VAL A 149 3.49 0.03 3.87
C VAL A 149 4.65 0.98 3.61
N GLY A 150 5.79 0.78 4.28
CA GLY A 150 7.00 1.55 4.06
C GLY A 150 7.47 1.51 2.60
N LEU A 151 7.65 0.30 2.06
CA LEU A 151 8.12 0.09 0.69
C LEU A 151 7.17 0.68 -0.36
N VAL A 152 5.86 0.45 -0.23
CA VAL A 152 4.86 0.98 -1.19
C VAL A 152 4.75 2.50 -1.07
N THR A 153 4.89 3.06 0.14
CA THR A 153 4.91 4.52 0.32
C THR A 153 6.14 5.15 -0.34
N LEU A 154 7.32 4.54 -0.19
CA LEU A 154 8.55 5.00 -0.86
C LEU A 154 8.40 4.92 -2.38
N LEU A 155 7.80 3.85 -2.90
CA LEU A 155 7.54 3.66 -4.32
C LEU A 155 6.63 4.75 -4.89
N ASP A 156 5.53 5.09 -4.20
CA ASP A 156 4.52 6.02 -4.71
C ASP A 156 4.96 7.49 -4.62
N TYR A 157 5.71 7.86 -3.56
CA TYR A 157 5.89 9.26 -3.21
C TYR A 157 7.35 9.75 -3.18
N TYR A 158 8.37 8.87 -3.17
CA TYR A 158 9.74 9.27 -2.83
C TYR A 158 10.81 8.96 -3.87
N ILE A 159 10.47 8.38 -5.03
CA ILE A 159 11.46 8.16 -6.09
C ILE A 159 11.81 9.50 -6.73
N GLU A 160 12.66 10.26 -6.06
CA GLU A 160 13.22 11.54 -6.51
C GLU A 160 14.62 11.76 -5.90
N GLY A 161 15.49 12.51 -6.59
CA GLY A 161 16.93 12.58 -6.39
C GLY A 161 17.44 12.66 -4.94
N ARG A 162 16.80 13.52 -4.11
CA ARG A 162 17.24 13.75 -2.72
C ARG A 162 17.02 12.58 -1.75
N TYR A 163 16.17 11.62 -2.11
CA TYR A 163 15.87 10.47 -1.27
C TYR A 163 16.53 9.19 -1.75
N LEU A 164 17.14 9.17 -2.94
CA LEU A 164 17.59 7.94 -3.59
C LEU A 164 18.66 7.17 -2.79
N GLU A 165 19.60 7.88 -2.18
CA GLU A 165 20.66 7.26 -1.36
C GLU A 165 20.04 6.50 -0.17
N ASP A 166 19.17 7.16 0.60
CA ASP A 166 18.45 6.53 1.71
C ASP A 166 17.57 5.36 1.22
N ILE A 167 16.92 5.50 0.06
CA ILE A 167 16.07 4.47 -0.55
C ILE A 167 16.88 3.21 -0.90
N PHE A 168 18.01 3.35 -1.57
CA PHE A 168 18.87 2.20 -1.91
C PHE A 168 19.40 1.51 -0.65
N LYS A 169 19.76 2.28 0.38
CA LYS A 169 20.13 1.73 1.67
C LYS A 169 18.99 0.94 2.31
N ILE A 170 17.78 1.48 2.34
CA ILE A 170 16.60 0.77 2.83
C ILE A 170 16.36 -0.52 2.05
N CYS A 171 16.49 -0.51 0.71
CA CYS A 171 16.36 -1.72 -0.09
C CYS A 171 17.34 -2.83 0.32
N LEU A 172 18.56 -2.47 0.72
CA LEU A 172 19.56 -3.41 1.20
C LEU A 172 19.35 -3.86 2.66
N GLU A 173 18.68 -3.05 3.46
CA GLU A 173 18.44 -3.36 4.88
C GLU A 173 17.19 -4.19 5.12
N VAL A 174 16.25 -4.27 4.15
CA VAL A 174 15.08 -5.15 4.26
C VAL A 174 15.50 -6.60 4.42
N ARG A 175 15.08 -7.22 5.53
CA ARG A 175 15.26 -8.64 5.82
C ARG A 175 13.90 -9.24 6.15
N SER A 176 13.37 -10.05 5.24
CA SER A 176 12.08 -10.72 5.45
C SER A 176 11.94 -11.88 4.49
N ASP A 177 11.46 -13.01 5.00
CA ASP A 177 11.09 -14.17 4.19
C ASP A 177 9.63 -14.11 3.72
N GLU A 178 8.87 -13.13 4.20
CA GLU A 178 7.47 -12.95 3.86
C GLU A 178 7.28 -12.58 2.38
N TYR A 179 6.50 -13.38 1.68
CA TYR A 179 6.25 -13.25 0.24
C TYR A 179 5.83 -11.85 -0.17
N TYR A 180 4.90 -11.23 0.57
CA TYR A 180 4.37 -9.92 0.22
C TYR A 180 5.34 -8.76 0.49
N VAL A 181 6.31 -8.93 1.38
CA VAL A 181 7.42 -7.99 1.59
C VAL A 181 8.40 -8.10 0.43
N LYS A 182 8.86 -9.32 0.12
CA LYS A 182 9.79 -9.60 -0.99
C LYS A 182 9.20 -9.12 -2.33
N MET A 183 7.89 -9.35 -2.55
CA MET A 183 7.20 -8.88 -3.74
C MET A 183 7.12 -7.34 -3.82
N ALA A 184 6.87 -6.65 -2.69
CA ALA A 184 6.85 -5.20 -2.64
C ALA A 184 8.24 -4.61 -2.94
N LEU A 185 9.31 -5.20 -2.37
CA LEU A 185 10.69 -4.77 -2.63
C LEU A 185 11.06 -4.97 -4.10
N ALA A 186 10.72 -6.12 -4.68
CA ALA A 186 10.96 -6.39 -6.10
C ALA A 186 10.19 -5.42 -7.01
N TRP A 187 8.94 -5.10 -6.67
CA TRP A 187 8.15 -4.09 -7.40
C TRP A 187 8.76 -2.71 -7.26
N PHE A 188 9.16 -2.33 -6.05
CA PHE A 188 9.80 -1.04 -5.79
C PHE A 188 11.07 -0.86 -6.63
N ILE A 189 12.00 -1.84 -6.61
CA ILE A 189 13.22 -1.81 -7.42
C ILE A 189 12.88 -1.69 -8.92
N SER A 190 11.82 -2.36 -9.40
CA SER A 190 11.41 -2.25 -10.80
C SER A 190 10.90 -0.85 -11.18
N ILE A 191 10.23 -0.16 -10.27
CA ILE A 191 9.78 1.23 -10.50
C ILE A 191 10.95 2.21 -10.34
N LEU A 192 11.88 1.95 -9.43
CA LEU A 192 13.16 2.68 -9.36
C LEU A 192 13.89 2.62 -10.70
N PHE A 193 14.01 1.44 -11.31
CA PHE A 193 14.62 1.30 -12.64
C PHE A 193 13.92 2.13 -13.71
N VAL A 194 12.59 2.17 -13.71
CA VAL A 194 11.83 2.95 -14.68
C VAL A 194 12.05 4.46 -14.54
N LYS A 195 12.26 4.95 -13.30
CA LYS A 195 12.39 6.39 -13.02
C LYS A 195 13.85 6.87 -12.95
N GLU A 196 14.74 6.02 -12.48
CA GLU A 196 16.14 6.32 -12.17
C GLU A 196 17.03 5.17 -12.69
N ARG A 197 16.95 4.96 -14.02
CA ARG A 197 17.53 3.81 -14.73
C ARG A 197 18.99 3.55 -14.36
N ASP A 198 19.85 4.54 -14.56
CA ASP A 198 21.31 4.34 -14.47
C ASP A 198 21.75 4.04 -13.04
N LYS A 199 21.23 4.79 -12.07
CA LYS A 199 21.49 4.56 -10.64
C LYS A 199 20.98 3.21 -10.17
N THR A 200 19.80 2.79 -10.68
CA THR A 200 19.23 1.49 -10.30
C THR A 200 19.98 0.35 -10.96
N LEU A 201 20.49 0.54 -12.17
CA LEU A 201 21.34 -0.46 -12.84
C LEU A 201 22.68 -0.64 -12.10
N GLU A 202 23.34 0.46 -11.71
CA GLU A 202 24.52 0.44 -10.84
C GLU A 202 24.24 -0.30 -9.54
N PHE A 203 23.16 0.10 -8.82
CA PHE A 203 22.72 -0.55 -7.59
C PHE A 203 22.52 -2.08 -7.76
N LEU A 204 21.89 -2.51 -8.84
CA LEU A 204 21.64 -3.93 -9.11
C LEU A 204 22.94 -4.70 -9.42
N ASN A 205 23.89 -4.09 -10.12
CA ASN A 205 25.18 -4.70 -10.40
C ASN A 205 26.01 -4.87 -9.13
N ASP A 206 26.09 -3.82 -8.32
CA ASP A 206 26.94 -3.78 -7.13
C ASP A 206 26.40 -4.64 -5.98
N ASN A 207 25.08 -4.87 -5.99
CA ASN A 207 24.39 -5.55 -4.88
C ASN A 207 23.74 -6.87 -5.25
N ARG A 208 24.23 -7.51 -6.30
CA ARG A 208 23.71 -8.78 -6.78
C ARG A 208 23.72 -9.88 -5.71
N GLU A 209 24.75 -9.91 -4.88
CA GLU A 209 24.97 -10.91 -3.82
C GLU A 209 24.41 -10.45 -2.46
N ASN A 210 24.14 -9.15 -2.31
CA ASN A 210 23.63 -8.56 -1.07
C ASN A 210 22.09 -8.62 -0.96
N LEU A 211 21.40 -8.71 -2.09
CA LEU A 211 19.95 -8.88 -2.15
C LEU A 211 19.58 -10.37 -2.08
N ASP A 212 18.45 -10.66 -1.46
CA ASP A 212 17.87 -12.01 -1.52
C ASP A 212 17.71 -12.45 -3.00
N PRO A 213 18.22 -13.64 -3.40
CA PRO A 213 18.25 -14.06 -4.80
C PRO A 213 16.88 -14.12 -5.46
N TRP A 214 15.85 -14.52 -4.72
CA TRP A 214 14.47 -14.53 -5.23
C TRP A 214 13.98 -13.10 -5.50
N THR A 215 14.19 -12.19 -4.56
CA THR A 215 13.79 -10.76 -4.68
C THR A 215 14.53 -10.09 -5.83
N TYR A 216 15.85 -10.35 -5.98
CA TYR A 216 16.65 -9.85 -7.08
C TYR A 216 16.09 -10.32 -8.43
N ASN A 217 15.94 -11.62 -8.62
CA ASN A 217 15.41 -12.18 -9.86
C ASN A 217 13.97 -11.71 -10.15
N LYS A 218 13.16 -11.52 -9.10
CA LYS A 218 11.79 -11.02 -9.23
C LYS A 218 11.75 -9.54 -9.63
N ALA A 219 12.66 -8.72 -9.13
CA ALA A 219 12.84 -7.32 -9.57
C ALA A 219 13.20 -7.26 -11.06
N LEU A 220 14.21 -8.05 -11.50
CA LEU A 220 14.55 -8.15 -12.90
C LEU A 220 13.37 -8.61 -13.77
N GLN A 221 12.59 -9.58 -13.29
CA GLN A 221 11.41 -10.04 -14.00
C GLN A 221 10.36 -8.94 -14.18
N LYS A 222 10.09 -8.16 -13.11
CA LYS A 222 9.16 -7.03 -13.19
C LYS A 222 9.66 -5.91 -14.10
N ILE A 223 10.96 -5.67 -14.17
CA ILE A 223 11.56 -4.73 -15.13
C ILE A 223 11.31 -5.23 -16.57
N ILE A 224 11.54 -6.53 -16.84
CA ILE A 224 11.31 -7.15 -18.16
C ILE A 224 9.83 -7.05 -18.58
N GLU A 225 8.89 -7.23 -17.65
CA GLU A 225 7.45 -7.15 -17.89
C GLU A 225 6.95 -5.72 -18.14
N SER A 226 7.69 -4.71 -17.72
CA SER A 226 7.29 -3.31 -17.86
C SER A 226 7.24 -2.88 -19.34
N LEU A 227 6.12 -2.25 -19.73
CA LEU A 227 5.99 -1.65 -21.05
C LEU A 227 6.80 -0.35 -21.23
N ARG A 228 7.33 0.20 -20.14
CA ARG A 228 8.12 1.44 -20.11
C ARG A 228 9.62 1.20 -20.26
N VAL A 229 10.06 -0.04 -20.33
CA VAL A 229 11.47 -0.43 -20.41
C VAL A 229 11.81 -0.83 -21.84
N SER A 230 12.98 -0.40 -22.35
CA SER A 230 13.46 -0.68 -23.69
C SER A 230 13.73 -2.19 -23.91
N SER A 231 13.73 -2.61 -25.16
CA SER A 231 14.07 -3.99 -25.53
C SER A 231 15.52 -4.35 -25.16
N GLU A 232 16.42 -3.39 -25.25
CA GLU A 232 17.83 -3.55 -24.88
C GLU A 232 17.99 -3.81 -23.36
N ASP A 233 17.32 -2.99 -22.55
CA ASP A 233 17.33 -3.17 -21.10
C ASP A 233 16.69 -4.49 -20.69
N LYS A 234 15.60 -4.90 -21.35
CA LYS A 234 14.99 -6.22 -21.11
C LYS A 234 15.96 -7.36 -21.40
N LEU A 235 16.78 -7.25 -22.45
CA LEU A 235 17.81 -8.24 -22.77
C LEU A 235 18.93 -8.23 -21.72
N LEU A 236 19.35 -7.04 -21.26
CA LEU A 236 20.30 -6.88 -20.19
C LEU A 236 19.81 -7.55 -18.90
N MET A 237 18.57 -7.24 -18.46
CA MET A 237 17.97 -7.85 -17.26
C MET A 237 17.89 -9.38 -17.36
N LYS A 238 17.63 -9.95 -18.53
CA LYS A 238 17.65 -11.42 -18.74
C LYS A 238 19.02 -12.02 -18.48
N LYS A 239 20.11 -11.33 -18.90
CA LYS A 239 21.49 -11.80 -18.71
C LYS A 239 21.94 -11.68 -17.23
N MET A 240 21.40 -10.71 -16.50
CA MET A 240 21.74 -10.46 -15.10
C MET A 240 21.12 -11.49 -14.13
N LYS A 241 20.09 -12.24 -14.54
CA LYS A 241 19.42 -13.23 -13.65
C LYS A 241 20.42 -14.19 -13.02
N ILE A 242 20.23 -14.42 -11.72
CA ILE A 242 20.95 -15.46 -10.97
C ILE A 242 20.35 -16.80 -11.38
N LYS A 243 21.20 -17.73 -11.83
CA LYS A 243 20.77 -19.11 -12.11
C LYS A 243 20.47 -19.78 -10.77
N SER A 244 19.23 -20.25 -10.61
CA SER A 244 18.80 -21.14 -9.51
C SER A 244 19.30 -22.53 -9.74
#